data_944b35d0569b5c0161f9b746dbce7e4d
#
_entry.id   944b35d0569b5c0161f9b746dbce7e4d
#
_cell.length_a   1.000
_cell.length_b   1.000
_cell.length_c   1.000
_cell.angle_alpha   90.00
_cell.angle_beta   90.00
_cell.angle_gamma   90.00
#
_symmetry.space_group_name_H-M   'P 1'
#
loop_
_entity.id
_entity.type
_entity.pdbx_description
1 polymer ?
#
loop_
_entity_poly.entity_id
_entity_poly.type
_entity_poly.pdbx_seq_one_letter_code
_entity_poly.pdbx_strand_id
1 'polypeptide(L)'
;KEKINILRNELFLEAEENLKVAEEDCIYFVEAPTGSGKSNLALNLSLKFLEHADKVFEIYPFNTLAEQNRHTLETIFGKTEAINDIAVVNSLTPIRGRGNVEEDPEKYYKEALLDRQFLNYPFILSSHVTFFRTLFGTGKEDIMSFFQLLNSVVVLDEIQSYRNAIWTEIMIFLNSCAELMNMKIIIMSATLPDLSQLVDGKCNVVKLIRNPEKYTLHPTFANRVICNYELLQEEITLDRLRRHVLENMQLREKSGAKILITFIKKQTAYDFFHRMKEALGEQSEWQLKLLTGDDSIYERESILKPIRENVWKKVILISTQIVEAGVDIDMDIGYKDISKLDSEEQFLGRIARSGIKNGIPGIVYFFNFDQAEKIYRDDYRMEKSLTMGNEEMRTVLKEKRFQTYYEQVMHYLKEMKNRKTSEEGLEYFFSESLKKLDFLKIQKRMELIEEDCWHVDIILCRKLVMEDGTEKDGRKIWEHYKELLSDYQM
;
A
#
# COMPACT_ATOMS: atom_id res chain seq x y z
N LYS A 1 -20.64 6.18 -14.33
CA LYS A 1 -20.47 4.86 -13.68
C LYS A 1 -20.52 3.71 -14.70
N GLU A 2 -21.46 3.71 -15.65
CA GLU A 2 -21.62 2.64 -16.63
C GLU A 2 -20.35 2.44 -17.50
N LYS A 3 -19.78 3.51 -18.06
CA LYS A 3 -18.55 3.43 -18.88
C LYS A 3 -17.33 2.87 -18.11
N ILE A 4 -17.16 3.21 -16.83
CA ILE A 4 -16.09 2.65 -15.99
C ILE A 4 -16.27 1.15 -15.81
N ASN A 5 -17.49 0.69 -15.59
CA ASN A 5 -17.77 -0.73 -15.38
C ASN A 5 -17.56 -1.56 -16.65
N ILE A 6 -17.83 -1.00 -17.81
CA ILE A 6 -17.51 -1.67 -19.09
C ILE A 6 -16.00 -1.90 -19.20
N LEU A 7 -15.19 -0.86 -18.96
CA LEU A 7 -13.72 -0.97 -19.02
C LEU A 7 -13.16 -1.94 -17.97
N ARG A 8 -13.73 -1.94 -16.77
CA ARG A 8 -13.36 -2.90 -15.72
C ARG A 8 -13.64 -4.34 -16.16
N ASN A 9 -14.78 -4.55 -16.79
CA ASN A 9 -15.16 -5.88 -17.29
C ASN A 9 -14.26 -6.32 -18.45
N GLU A 10 -13.93 -5.43 -19.38
CA GLU A 10 -12.98 -5.74 -20.46
C GLU A 10 -11.60 -6.13 -19.91
N LEU A 11 -11.07 -5.36 -18.96
CA LEU A 11 -9.79 -5.62 -18.32
C LEU A 11 -9.79 -6.97 -17.58
N PHE A 12 -10.88 -7.27 -16.90
CA PHE A 12 -11.08 -8.51 -16.17
C PHE A 12 -11.06 -9.72 -17.11
N LEU A 13 -11.82 -9.65 -18.22
CA LEU A 13 -11.89 -10.73 -19.21
C LEU A 13 -10.55 -10.91 -19.93
N GLU A 14 -9.84 -9.83 -20.30
CA GLU A 14 -8.51 -9.91 -20.91
C GLU A 14 -7.52 -10.65 -19.99
N ALA A 15 -7.51 -10.31 -18.70
CA ALA A 15 -6.64 -10.98 -17.74
C ALA A 15 -6.96 -12.48 -17.59
N GLU A 16 -8.24 -12.84 -17.51
CA GLU A 16 -8.67 -14.25 -17.43
C GLU A 16 -8.30 -15.06 -18.68
N GLU A 17 -8.52 -14.48 -19.86
CA GLU A 17 -8.19 -15.16 -21.14
C GLU A 17 -6.69 -15.40 -21.25
N ASN A 18 -5.87 -14.40 -20.92
CA ASN A 18 -4.42 -14.54 -20.95
C ASN A 18 -3.91 -15.51 -19.88
N LEU A 19 -4.54 -15.55 -18.70
CA LEU A 19 -4.19 -16.52 -17.65
C LEU A 19 -4.43 -17.96 -18.13
N LYS A 20 -5.57 -18.26 -18.74
CA LYS A 20 -5.87 -19.61 -19.27
C LYS A 20 -4.84 -20.13 -20.25
N VAL A 21 -4.24 -19.23 -21.06
CA VAL A 21 -3.21 -19.60 -22.05
C VAL A 21 -1.86 -19.85 -21.38
N ALA A 22 -1.61 -19.23 -20.24
CA ALA A 22 -0.34 -19.23 -19.53
C ALA A 22 -0.42 -19.88 -18.14
N GLU A 23 -1.34 -20.80 -17.92
CA GLU A 23 -1.61 -21.39 -16.59
C GLU A 23 -0.41 -22.15 -16.01
N GLU A 24 0.46 -22.69 -16.87
CA GLU A 24 1.67 -23.41 -16.48
C GLU A 24 2.81 -22.47 -16.03
N ASP A 25 2.75 -21.19 -16.37
CA ASP A 25 3.78 -20.21 -15.94
C ASP A 25 3.66 -19.92 -14.43
N CYS A 26 4.73 -19.36 -13.86
CA CYS A 26 4.81 -19.14 -12.41
C CYS A 26 4.62 -17.70 -12.00
N ILE A 27 5.00 -16.72 -12.84
CA ILE A 27 4.97 -15.29 -12.50
C ILE A 27 4.13 -14.51 -13.51
N TYR A 28 3.19 -13.73 -13.00
CA TYR A 28 2.26 -12.94 -13.78
C TYR A 28 2.30 -11.47 -13.40
N PHE A 29 2.30 -10.59 -14.39
CA PHE A 29 2.23 -9.14 -14.21
C PHE A 29 0.86 -8.62 -14.62
N VAL A 30 0.28 -7.79 -13.74
CA VAL A 30 -0.99 -7.09 -13.96
C VAL A 30 -0.77 -5.59 -13.76
N GLU A 31 -0.68 -4.85 -14.85
CA GLU A 31 -0.65 -3.40 -14.81
C GLU A 31 -2.02 -2.83 -15.17
N ALA A 32 -2.64 -2.08 -14.24
CA ALA A 32 -3.97 -1.55 -14.41
C ALA A 32 -4.17 -0.24 -13.63
N PRO A 33 -4.86 0.77 -14.20
CA PRO A 33 -4.97 2.09 -13.59
C PRO A 33 -5.63 2.07 -12.21
N THR A 34 -5.36 3.12 -11.42
CA THR A 34 -6.04 3.30 -10.12
C THR A 34 -7.56 3.43 -10.32
N GLY A 35 -8.32 2.65 -9.55
CA GLY A 35 -9.78 2.59 -9.66
C GLY A 35 -10.32 1.64 -10.73
N SER A 36 -9.46 0.89 -11.41
CA SER A 36 -9.87 -0.14 -12.40
C SER A 36 -10.49 -1.42 -11.80
N GLY A 37 -10.42 -1.60 -10.46
CA GLY A 37 -10.93 -2.79 -9.79
C GLY A 37 -9.87 -3.88 -9.57
N LYS A 38 -8.58 -3.49 -9.47
CA LYS A 38 -7.45 -4.42 -9.22
C LYS A 38 -7.70 -5.42 -8.11
N SER A 39 -8.24 -5.00 -6.95
CA SER A 39 -8.50 -5.93 -5.83
C SER A 39 -9.49 -7.03 -6.19
N ASN A 40 -10.56 -6.72 -6.93
CA ASN A 40 -11.51 -7.75 -7.38
C ASN A 40 -10.86 -8.67 -8.45
N LEU A 41 -10.01 -8.11 -9.29
CA LEU A 41 -9.26 -8.89 -10.27
C LEU A 41 -8.26 -9.82 -9.56
N ALA A 42 -7.53 -9.32 -8.55
CA ALA A 42 -6.63 -10.12 -7.73
C ALA A 42 -7.34 -11.35 -7.14
N LEU A 43 -8.47 -11.10 -6.46
CA LEU A 43 -9.30 -12.14 -5.87
C LEU A 43 -9.74 -13.17 -6.92
N ASN A 44 -10.24 -12.70 -8.06
CA ASN A 44 -10.69 -13.63 -9.13
C ASN A 44 -9.55 -14.49 -9.67
N LEU A 45 -8.40 -13.90 -9.98
CA LEU A 45 -7.23 -14.63 -10.48
C LEU A 45 -6.72 -15.63 -9.43
N SER A 46 -6.70 -15.25 -8.16
CA SER A 46 -6.30 -16.13 -7.06
C SER A 46 -7.23 -17.34 -6.93
N LEU A 47 -8.54 -17.11 -7.00
CA LEU A 47 -9.53 -18.18 -6.91
C LEU A 47 -9.47 -19.17 -8.08
N LYS A 48 -9.03 -18.73 -9.28
CA LYS A 48 -8.82 -19.63 -10.43
C LYS A 48 -7.73 -20.66 -10.16
N PHE A 49 -6.70 -20.29 -9.42
CA PHE A 49 -5.62 -21.21 -9.07
C PHE A 49 -5.95 -22.16 -7.90
N LEU A 50 -7.01 -21.91 -7.12
CA LEU A 50 -7.37 -22.77 -5.98
C LEU A 50 -7.78 -24.19 -6.36
N GLU A 51 -8.04 -24.49 -7.64
CA GLU A 51 -8.22 -25.87 -8.10
C GLU A 51 -6.92 -26.68 -7.98
N HIS A 52 -5.75 -26.00 -7.95
CA HIS A 52 -4.41 -26.60 -7.98
C HIS A 52 -3.49 -26.10 -6.89
N ALA A 53 -3.92 -25.14 -6.07
CA ALA A 53 -3.13 -24.55 -4.99
C ALA A 53 -3.84 -24.73 -3.63
N ASP A 54 -3.05 -24.86 -2.59
CA ASP A 54 -3.56 -25.11 -1.23
C ASP A 54 -3.95 -23.84 -0.49
N LYS A 55 -3.30 -22.70 -0.82
CA LYS A 55 -3.46 -21.44 -0.10
C LYS A 55 -3.33 -20.23 -1.01
N VAL A 56 -3.95 -19.13 -0.56
CA VAL A 56 -3.81 -17.80 -1.18
C VAL A 56 -3.20 -16.83 -0.16
N PHE A 57 -2.20 -16.08 -0.61
CA PHE A 57 -1.62 -14.97 0.11
C PHE A 57 -1.82 -13.69 -0.70
N GLU A 58 -2.58 -12.73 -0.17
CA GLU A 58 -2.66 -11.38 -0.73
C GLU A 58 -1.83 -10.42 0.11
N ILE A 59 -0.78 -9.87 -0.48
CA ILE A 59 0.26 -9.11 0.19
C ILE A 59 0.21 -7.66 -0.21
N TYR A 60 0.08 -6.78 0.77
CA TYR A 60 -0.14 -5.36 0.62
C TYR A 60 1.00 -4.51 1.18
N PRO A 61 1.26 -3.30 0.65
CA PRO A 61 2.31 -2.41 1.16
C PRO A 61 2.04 -1.89 2.57
N PHE A 62 0.77 -1.83 2.97
CA PHE A 62 0.36 -1.28 4.26
C PHE A 62 -0.72 -2.15 4.92
N ASN A 63 -0.67 -2.22 6.25
CA ASN A 63 -1.65 -2.97 7.04
C ASN A 63 -3.09 -2.48 6.81
N THR A 64 -3.27 -1.18 6.56
CA THR A 64 -4.58 -0.59 6.27
C THR A 64 -5.23 -1.14 5.00
N LEU A 65 -4.43 -1.49 3.99
CA LEU A 65 -4.94 -2.14 2.77
C LEU A 65 -5.44 -3.55 3.06
N ALA A 66 -4.70 -4.32 3.84
CA ALA A 66 -5.09 -5.68 4.22
C ALA A 66 -6.45 -5.65 4.98
N GLU A 67 -6.62 -4.70 5.89
CA GLU A 67 -7.88 -4.53 6.64
C GLU A 67 -9.04 -4.07 5.73
N GLN A 68 -8.80 -3.13 4.83
CA GLN A 68 -9.80 -2.67 3.87
C GLN A 68 -10.25 -3.81 2.94
N ASN A 69 -9.31 -4.61 2.44
CA ASN A 69 -9.65 -5.76 1.60
C ASN A 69 -10.36 -6.85 2.42
N ARG A 70 -10.00 -7.05 3.70
CA ARG A 70 -10.77 -7.92 4.61
C ARG A 70 -12.25 -7.49 4.66
N HIS A 71 -12.52 -6.20 4.83
CA HIS A 71 -13.90 -5.69 4.86
C HIS A 71 -14.63 -5.93 3.51
N THR A 72 -13.90 -5.82 2.39
CA THR A 72 -14.45 -6.16 1.06
C THR A 72 -14.81 -7.64 0.98
N LEU A 73 -13.92 -8.52 1.45
CA LEU A 73 -14.17 -9.97 1.51
C LEU A 73 -15.32 -10.32 2.46
N GLU A 74 -15.46 -9.63 3.59
CA GLU A 74 -16.61 -9.75 4.49
C GLU A 74 -17.92 -9.38 3.80
N THR A 75 -17.91 -8.39 2.92
CA THR A 75 -19.09 -8.03 2.13
C THR A 75 -19.46 -9.12 1.12
N ILE A 76 -18.47 -9.80 0.54
CA ILE A 76 -18.67 -10.86 -0.46
C ILE A 76 -19.02 -12.19 0.21
N PHE A 77 -18.25 -12.60 1.22
CA PHE A 77 -18.30 -13.93 1.84
C PHE A 77 -18.93 -13.97 3.23
N GLY A 78 -19.27 -12.81 3.84
CA GLY A 78 -19.70 -12.73 5.23
C GLY A 78 -20.98 -13.49 5.59
N LYS A 79 -21.72 -13.95 4.57
CA LYS A 79 -22.90 -14.84 4.72
C LYS A 79 -22.58 -16.32 4.55
N THR A 80 -21.32 -16.65 4.34
CA THR A 80 -20.84 -18.02 4.10
C THR A 80 -19.83 -18.41 5.17
N GLU A 81 -19.62 -19.71 5.37
CA GLU A 81 -18.59 -20.22 6.29
C GLU A 81 -17.17 -19.90 5.83
N ALA A 82 -16.97 -19.64 4.53
CA ALA A 82 -15.67 -19.30 3.96
C ALA A 82 -15.02 -18.06 4.60
N ILE A 83 -15.79 -17.16 5.20
CA ILE A 83 -15.23 -16.00 5.92
C ILE A 83 -14.33 -16.39 7.10
N ASN A 84 -14.57 -17.54 7.72
CA ASN A 84 -13.79 -18.05 8.84
C ASN A 84 -12.41 -18.56 8.40
N ASP A 85 -12.24 -18.85 7.11
CA ASP A 85 -11.00 -19.31 6.50
C ASP A 85 -10.11 -18.16 6.00
N ILE A 86 -10.59 -16.91 6.12
CA ILE A 86 -9.89 -15.71 5.70
C ILE A 86 -9.30 -15.00 6.91
N ALA A 87 -7.97 -14.92 6.98
CA ALA A 87 -7.26 -14.25 8.09
C ALA A 87 -6.48 -13.02 7.64
N VAL A 88 -6.41 -12.01 8.51
CA VAL A 88 -5.47 -10.89 8.38
C VAL A 88 -4.31 -11.16 9.34
N VAL A 89 -3.12 -11.34 8.80
CA VAL A 89 -1.90 -11.60 9.58
C VAL A 89 -0.91 -10.45 9.38
N ASN A 90 -0.88 -9.54 10.34
CA ASN A 90 0.03 -8.40 10.40
C ASN A 90 0.28 -8.01 11.87
N SER A 91 1.12 -7.01 12.14
CA SER A 91 1.48 -6.59 13.50
C SER A 91 0.36 -5.90 14.28
N LEU A 92 -0.73 -5.47 13.64
CA LEU A 92 -1.77 -4.63 14.23
C LEU A 92 -3.11 -5.34 14.46
N THR A 93 -3.40 -6.37 13.67
CA THR A 93 -4.72 -7.02 13.69
C THR A 93 -4.81 -7.98 14.88
N PRO A 94 -5.89 -7.93 15.68
CA PRO A 94 -6.13 -8.86 16.77
C PRO A 94 -6.18 -10.32 16.31
N ILE A 95 -5.81 -11.23 17.19
CA ILE A 95 -5.91 -12.67 16.97
C ILE A 95 -7.40 -13.05 16.97
N ARG A 96 -7.84 -13.70 15.90
CA ARG A 96 -9.18 -14.27 15.78
C ARG A 96 -9.04 -15.74 15.42
N GLY A 97 -9.75 -16.62 16.16
CA GLY A 97 -9.79 -18.05 15.88
C GLY A 97 -11.00 -18.44 15.04
N ARG A 98 -11.03 -19.71 14.69
CA ARG A 98 -12.18 -20.38 14.06
C ARG A 98 -13.06 -20.97 15.15
N GLY A 99 -14.37 -20.78 15.06
CA GLY A 99 -15.33 -21.33 16.00
C GLY A 99 -15.87 -20.32 17.01
N ASN A 100 -16.54 -20.82 18.07
CA ASN A 100 -17.22 -19.99 19.05
C ASN A 100 -16.33 -19.77 20.29
N VAL A 101 -15.99 -18.52 20.56
CA VAL A 101 -15.18 -18.12 21.71
C VAL A 101 -15.87 -18.41 23.04
N GLU A 102 -17.21 -18.50 23.09
CA GLU A 102 -17.98 -18.67 24.29
C GLU A 102 -17.94 -20.14 24.82
N GLU A 103 -17.62 -21.12 23.98
CA GLU A 103 -17.60 -22.53 24.38
C GLU A 103 -16.37 -22.87 25.23
N ASP A 104 -15.18 -22.47 24.80
CA ASP A 104 -13.90 -22.65 25.49
C ASP A 104 -12.93 -21.53 25.08
N PRO A 105 -12.92 -20.40 25.75
CA PRO A 105 -12.07 -19.26 25.40
C PRO A 105 -10.58 -19.58 25.39
N GLU A 106 -10.11 -20.40 26.33
CA GLU A 106 -8.68 -20.74 26.45
C GLU A 106 -8.20 -21.57 25.25
N LYS A 107 -8.96 -22.58 24.89
CA LYS A 107 -8.69 -23.41 23.70
C LYS A 107 -8.76 -22.59 22.44
N TYR A 108 -9.82 -21.76 22.30
CA TYR A 108 -10.01 -20.88 21.15
C TYR A 108 -8.79 -19.98 20.90
N TYR A 109 -8.32 -19.27 21.92
CA TYR A 109 -7.18 -18.38 21.75
C TYR A 109 -5.84 -19.10 21.55
N LYS A 110 -5.64 -20.28 22.15
CA LYS A 110 -4.44 -21.12 21.92
C LYS A 110 -4.38 -21.59 20.47
N GLU A 111 -5.47 -22.13 19.94
CA GLU A 111 -5.56 -22.57 18.56
C GLU A 111 -5.40 -21.40 17.59
N ALA A 112 -6.07 -20.27 17.84
CA ALA A 112 -5.96 -19.06 17.04
C ALA A 112 -4.54 -18.49 16.99
N LEU A 113 -3.81 -18.53 18.11
CA LEU A 113 -2.41 -18.12 18.17
C LEU A 113 -1.53 -19.02 17.31
N LEU A 114 -1.69 -20.35 17.43
CA LEU A 114 -0.94 -21.31 16.62
C LEU A 114 -1.24 -21.18 15.13
N ASP A 115 -2.54 -21.06 14.77
CA ASP A 115 -2.95 -20.89 13.38
C ASP A 115 -2.33 -19.62 12.79
N ARG A 116 -2.33 -18.52 13.55
CA ARG A 116 -1.71 -17.27 13.14
C ARG A 116 -0.20 -17.37 13.01
N GLN A 117 0.45 -17.97 14.00
CA GLN A 117 1.90 -18.12 14.06
C GLN A 117 2.42 -18.98 12.90
N PHE A 118 1.70 -20.02 12.54
CA PHE A 118 2.07 -20.96 11.48
C PHE A 118 1.33 -20.70 10.16
N LEU A 119 0.66 -19.55 10.00
CA LEU A 119 -0.08 -19.20 8.78
C LEU A 119 -1.04 -20.31 8.31
N ASN A 120 -1.75 -20.94 9.26
CA ASN A 120 -2.60 -22.08 8.99
C ASN A 120 -4.02 -21.68 8.59
N TYR A 121 -4.13 -20.77 7.59
CA TYR A 121 -5.41 -20.36 7.00
C TYR A 121 -5.35 -20.56 5.49
N PRO A 122 -6.46 -20.94 4.83
CA PRO A 122 -6.53 -21.09 3.38
C PRO A 122 -6.34 -19.78 2.63
N PHE A 123 -6.81 -18.64 3.19
CA PHE A 123 -6.71 -17.32 2.57
C PHE A 123 -6.13 -16.31 3.58
N ILE A 124 -5.00 -15.73 3.24
CA ILE A 124 -4.24 -14.85 4.14
C ILE A 124 -4.04 -13.49 3.47
N LEU A 125 -4.52 -12.46 4.16
CA LEU A 125 -4.20 -11.06 3.87
C LEU A 125 -3.03 -10.64 4.77
N SER A 126 -1.96 -10.11 4.20
CA SER A 126 -0.78 -9.76 4.99
C SER A 126 -0.07 -8.52 4.46
N SER A 127 0.95 -8.07 5.18
CA SER A 127 1.82 -6.98 4.74
C SER A 127 3.09 -7.50 4.08
N HIS A 128 3.71 -6.66 3.27
CA HIS A 128 5.03 -6.90 2.67
C HIS A 128 6.07 -7.31 3.73
N VAL A 129 6.11 -6.59 4.84
CA VAL A 129 7.07 -6.86 5.93
C VAL A 129 6.88 -8.27 6.50
N THR A 130 5.63 -8.66 6.77
CA THR A 130 5.32 -9.99 7.28
C THR A 130 5.66 -11.08 6.25
N PHE A 131 5.34 -10.87 4.98
CA PHE A 131 5.64 -11.83 3.91
C PHE A 131 7.16 -12.02 3.71
N PHE A 132 7.92 -10.94 3.70
CA PHE A 132 9.39 -11.01 3.58
C PHE A 132 10.04 -11.62 4.81
N ARG A 133 9.48 -11.38 6.00
CA ARG A 133 9.89 -12.11 7.21
C ARG A 133 9.61 -13.60 7.08
N THR A 134 8.49 -14.01 6.52
CA THR A 134 8.18 -15.42 6.26
C THR A 134 9.17 -16.05 5.27
N LEU A 135 9.60 -15.32 4.23
CA LEU A 135 10.55 -15.80 3.23
C LEU A 135 12.00 -15.88 3.75
N PHE A 136 12.43 -14.93 4.58
CA PHE A 136 13.85 -14.73 4.91
C PHE A 136 14.13 -14.76 6.41
N GLY A 137 13.13 -14.92 7.26
CA GLY A 137 13.28 -14.99 8.69
C GLY A 137 14.03 -16.24 9.11
N THR A 138 14.80 -16.13 10.21
CA THR A 138 15.67 -17.21 10.73
C THR A 138 15.16 -17.83 12.00
N GLY A 139 14.05 -17.34 12.55
CA GLY A 139 13.38 -17.88 13.72
C GLY A 139 12.72 -19.23 13.45
N LYS A 140 12.56 -20.05 14.48
CA LYS A 140 11.87 -21.35 14.37
C LYS A 140 10.45 -21.19 13.80
N GLU A 141 9.77 -20.14 14.19
CA GLU A 141 8.42 -19.80 13.75
C GLU A 141 8.39 -19.41 12.27
N ASP A 142 9.38 -18.65 11.83
CA ASP A 142 9.50 -18.21 10.45
C ASP A 142 9.71 -19.39 9.50
N ILE A 143 10.52 -20.40 9.92
CA ILE A 143 10.77 -21.61 9.14
C ILE A 143 9.48 -22.42 8.94
N MET A 144 8.68 -22.58 9.99
CA MET A 144 7.40 -23.31 9.87
C MET A 144 6.42 -22.57 8.95
N SER A 145 6.37 -21.24 9.06
CA SER A 145 5.54 -20.41 8.21
C SER A 145 5.99 -20.42 6.75
N PHE A 146 7.30 -20.54 6.50
CA PHE A 146 7.87 -20.66 5.16
C PHE A 146 7.30 -21.86 4.38
N PHE A 147 7.13 -23.01 5.03
CA PHE A 147 6.55 -24.18 4.38
C PHE A 147 5.07 -24.01 3.98
N GLN A 148 4.38 -23.04 4.55
CA GLN A 148 3.00 -22.74 4.16
C GLN A 148 2.90 -22.04 2.79
N LEU A 149 4.04 -21.58 2.26
CA LEU A 149 4.10 -21.02 0.91
C LEU A 149 4.19 -22.08 -0.19
N LEU A 150 4.45 -23.36 0.15
CA LEU A 150 4.43 -24.45 -0.80
C LEU A 150 3.04 -24.55 -1.47
N ASN A 151 3.05 -24.73 -2.79
CA ASN A 151 1.85 -24.92 -3.59
C ASN A 151 0.80 -23.81 -3.34
N SER A 152 1.25 -22.56 -3.29
CA SER A 152 0.39 -21.41 -2.98
C SER A 152 0.28 -20.41 -4.13
N VAL A 153 -0.76 -19.58 -4.07
CA VAL A 153 -0.89 -18.37 -4.88
C VAL A 153 -0.51 -17.17 -4.04
N VAL A 154 0.39 -16.36 -4.55
CA VAL A 154 0.83 -15.12 -3.88
C VAL A 154 0.54 -13.92 -4.77
N VAL A 155 -0.31 -13.03 -4.31
CA VAL A 155 -0.56 -11.73 -4.96
C VAL A 155 0.26 -10.67 -4.24
N LEU A 156 1.14 -9.98 -4.98
CA LEU A 156 1.94 -8.87 -4.49
C LEU A 156 1.38 -7.57 -5.08
N ASP A 157 0.69 -6.78 -4.27
CA ASP A 157 0.15 -5.49 -4.71
C ASP A 157 1.18 -4.37 -4.48
N GLU A 158 1.26 -3.44 -5.45
CA GLU A 158 2.10 -2.22 -5.40
C GLU A 158 3.60 -2.53 -5.12
N ILE A 159 4.20 -3.45 -5.89
CA ILE A 159 5.60 -3.88 -5.72
C ILE A 159 6.60 -2.72 -5.79
N GLN A 160 6.29 -1.64 -6.51
CA GLN A 160 7.14 -0.45 -6.58
C GLN A 160 7.26 0.28 -5.23
N SER A 161 6.42 -0.03 -4.24
CA SER A 161 6.57 0.52 -2.88
C SER A 161 7.81 -0.02 -2.14
N TYR A 162 8.37 -1.14 -2.61
CA TYR A 162 9.58 -1.73 -2.02
C TYR A 162 10.82 -0.88 -2.30
N ARG A 163 11.86 -1.07 -1.47
CA ARG A 163 13.18 -0.48 -1.69
C ARG A 163 13.72 -0.93 -3.06
N ASN A 164 13.96 0.02 -3.96
CA ASN A 164 14.47 -0.33 -5.29
C ASN A 164 15.91 -0.84 -5.29
N ALA A 165 16.67 -0.55 -4.24
CA ALA A 165 18.04 -1.07 -4.07
C ALA A 165 18.13 -2.60 -4.04
N ILE A 166 17.03 -3.30 -3.68
CA ILE A 166 16.98 -4.78 -3.61
C ILE A 166 15.98 -5.40 -4.61
N TRP A 167 15.50 -4.65 -5.59
CA TRP A 167 14.54 -5.18 -6.58
C TRP A 167 15.10 -6.37 -7.37
N THR A 168 16.40 -6.37 -7.65
CA THR A 168 17.07 -7.50 -8.35
C THR A 168 17.00 -8.76 -7.50
N GLU A 169 17.40 -8.66 -6.22
CA GLU A 169 17.34 -9.77 -5.28
C GLU A 169 15.92 -10.29 -5.10
N ILE A 170 14.95 -9.39 -4.95
CA ILE A 170 13.52 -9.74 -4.83
C ILE A 170 13.09 -10.59 -6.01
N MET A 171 13.36 -10.15 -7.25
CA MET A 171 12.94 -10.91 -8.43
C MET A 171 13.64 -12.25 -8.57
N ILE A 172 14.94 -12.33 -8.25
CA ILE A 172 15.68 -13.61 -8.27
C ILE A 172 15.08 -14.59 -7.26
N PHE A 173 14.81 -14.15 -6.03
CA PHE A 173 14.21 -15.00 -5.01
C PHE A 173 12.77 -15.41 -5.34
N LEU A 174 11.94 -14.48 -5.81
CA LEU A 174 10.57 -14.78 -6.20
C LEU A 174 10.52 -15.79 -7.35
N ASN A 175 11.38 -15.63 -8.36
CA ASN A 175 11.47 -16.58 -9.47
C ASN A 175 11.90 -17.97 -8.99
N SER A 176 12.94 -18.04 -8.14
CA SER A 176 13.43 -19.31 -7.60
C SER A 176 12.40 -19.98 -6.69
N CYS A 177 11.74 -19.23 -5.82
CA CYS A 177 10.67 -19.75 -4.95
C CYS A 177 9.47 -20.23 -5.77
N ALA A 178 9.07 -19.49 -6.80
CA ALA A 178 7.96 -19.88 -7.66
C ALA A 178 8.20 -21.25 -8.31
N GLU A 179 9.39 -21.48 -8.86
CA GLU A 179 9.75 -22.75 -9.48
C GLU A 179 9.92 -23.89 -8.44
N LEU A 180 10.69 -23.65 -7.37
CA LEU A 180 11.03 -24.72 -6.41
C LEU A 180 9.88 -25.11 -5.50
N MET A 181 8.97 -24.19 -5.19
CA MET A 181 7.89 -24.37 -4.23
C MET A 181 6.51 -24.52 -4.93
N ASN A 182 6.48 -24.59 -6.25
CA ASN A 182 5.25 -24.63 -7.05
C ASN A 182 4.29 -23.48 -6.71
N MET A 183 4.83 -22.24 -6.64
CA MET A 183 4.03 -21.06 -6.32
C MET A 183 3.59 -20.36 -7.60
N LYS A 184 2.38 -19.80 -7.60
CA LYS A 184 1.90 -18.87 -8.62
C LYS A 184 1.96 -17.46 -8.06
N ILE A 185 2.76 -16.59 -8.66
CA ILE A 185 3.00 -15.24 -8.16
C ILE A 185 2.37 -14.22 -9.11
N ILE A 186 1.41 -13.44 -8.63
CA ILE A 186 0.75 -12.38 -9.37
C ILE A 186 1.24 -11.03 -8.83
N ILE A 187 1.97 -10.28 -9.63
CA ILE A 187 2.49 -8.96 -9.26
C ILE A 187 1.61 -7.88 -9.90
N MET A 188 1.06 -7.00 -9.07
CA MET A 188 0.08 -6.01 -9.51
C MET A 188 0.51 -4.59 -9.16
N SER A 189 0.23 -3.64 -10.04
CA SER A 189 0.38 -2.22 -9.76
C SER A 189 -0.40 -1.35 -10.75
N ALA A 190 -0.55 -0.07 -10.42
CA ALA A 190 -1.01 0.96 -11.36
C ALA A 190 0.11 1.46 -12.27
N THR A 191 1.34 1.36 -11.81
CA THR A 191 2.57 1.75 -12.51
C THR A 191 3.58 0.64 -12.24
N LEU A 192 3.59 -0.38 -13.10
CA LEU A 192 4.36 -1.60 -12.85
C LEU A 192 5.74 -1.52 -13.53
N PRO A 193 6.85 -1.49 -12.75
CA PRO A 193 8.18 -1.66 -13.32
C PRO A 193 8.34 -3.08 -13.88
N ASP A 194 8.93 -3.20 -15.07
CA ASP A 194 9.26 -4.50 -15.63
C ASP A 194 10.54 -5.07 -14.98
N LEU A 195 10.36 -5.57 -13.75
CA LEU A 195 11.45 -6.08 -12.90
C LEU A 195 12.14 -7.31 -13.50
N SER A 196 11.54 -8.01 -14.45
CA SER A 196 12.16 -9.15 -15.14
C SER A 196 13.45 -8.76 -15.85
N GLN A 197 13.57 -7.48 -16.24
CA GLN A 197 14.78 -6.94 -16.87
C GLN A 197 16.01 -6.86 -15.94
N LEU A 198 15.81 -6.99 -14.62
CA LEU A 198 16.90 -6.98 -13.63
C LEU A 198 17.52 -8.35 -13.41
N VAL A 199 16.91 -9.41 -13.91
CA VAL A 199 17.37 -10.80 -13.74
C VAL A 199 18.14 -11.24 -14.95
N ASP A 200 19.42 -11.59 -14.74
CA ASP A 200 20.24 -12.19 -15.80
C ASP A 200 19.87 -13.68 -15.91
N GLY A 201 19.14 -14.06 -16.96
CA GLY A 201 18.70 -15.43 -17.17
C GLY A 201 17.22 -15.56 -17.53
N LYS A 202 16.68 -16.78 -17.41
CA LYS A 202 15.24 -17.02 -17.67
C LYS A 202 14.40 -16.64 -16.47
N CYS A 203 13.79 -15.47 -16.52
CA CYS A 203 12.66 -15.13 -15.68
C CYS A 203 11.43 -15.00 -16.60
N ASN A 204 10.64 -16.05 -16.69
CA ASN A 204 9.45 -16.04 -17.53
C ASN A 204 8.34 -15.30 -16.78
N VAL A 205 8.03 -14.10 -17.25
CA VAL A 205 6.93 -13.30 -16.74
C VAL A 205 5.86 -13.15 -17.81
N VAL A 206 4.63 -13.49 -17.46
CA VAL A 206 3.48 -13.32 -18.35
C VAL A 206 2.74 -12.05 -18.02
N LYS A 207 2.59 -11.15 -18.98
CA LYS A 207 1.77 -9.94 -18.85
C LYS A 207 0.30 -10.29 -19.13
N LEU A 208 -0.53 -10.31 -18.07
CA LEU A 208 -1.95 -10.64 -18.20
C LEU A 208 -2.76 -9.51 -18.87
N ILE A 209 -2.30 -8.28 -18.79
CA ILE A 209 -2.79 -7.15 -19.58
C ILE A 209 -1.73 -6.81 -20.62
N ARG A 210 -2.00 -7.13 -21.88
CA ARG A 210 -1.01 -6.98 -22.97
C ARG A 210 -0.75 -5.54 -23.35
N ASN A 211 -1.79 -4.71 -23.27
CA ASN A 211 -1.69 -3.28 -23.56
C ASN A 211 -2.33 -2.46 -22.43
N PRO A 212 -1.60 -2.20 -21.33
CA PRO A 212 -2.12 -1.43 -20.21
C PRO A 212 -2.42 0.04 -20.60
N GLU A 213 -1.77 0.59 -21.63
CA GLU A 213 -2.03 1.94 -22.12
C GLU A 213 -3.46 2.11 -22.65
N LYS A 214 -4.06 1.07 -23.22
CA LYS A 214 -5.49 1.06 -23.62
C LYS A 214 -6.40 1.52 -22.49
N TYR A 215 -6.11 1.11 -21.26
CA TYR A 215 -6.90 1.41 -20.08
C TYR A 215 -6.44 2.71 -19.42
N THR A 216 -5.14 2.88 -19.21
CA THR A 216 -4.55 4.05 -18.53
C THR A 216 -4.79 5.35 -19.26
N LEU A 217 -4.70 5.35 -20.59
CA LEU A 217 -4.94 6.52 -21.43
C LEU A 217 -6.40 6.73 -21.78
N HIS A 218 -7.29 5.82 -21.41
CA HIS A 218 -8.71 6.00 -21.66
C HIS A 218 -9.22 7.27 -20.96
N PRO A 219 -9.98 8.15 -21.63
CA PRO A 219 -10.44 9.45 -21.07
C PRO A 219 -11.13 9.35 -19.71
N THR A 220 -11.77 8.22 -19.43
CA THR A 220 -12.42 7.95 -18.15
C THR A 220 -11.43 7.91 -16.98
N PHE A 221 -10.17 7.51 -17.21
CA PHE A 221 -9.13 7.45 -16.19
C PHE A 221 -8.12 8.60 -16.32
N ALA A 222 -7.71 8.96 -17.54
CA ALA A 222 -6.66 9.94 -17.79
C ALA A 222 -7.08 11.39 -17.52
N ASN A 223 -8.29 11.79 -17.91
CA ASN A 223 -8.69 13.21 -17.95
C ASN A 223 -9.47 13.68 -16.71
N ARG A 224 -9.48 12.89 -15.63
CA ARG A 224 -10.26 13.22 -14.44
C ARG A 224 -9.62 14.27 -13.53
N VAL A 225 -8.31 14.54 -13.66
CA VAL A 225 -7.55 15.44 -12.81
C VAL A 225 -6.70 16.40 -13.66
N ILE A 226 -6.71 17.67 -13.30
CA ILE A 226 -5.81 18.70 -13.84
C ILE A 226 -4.64 18.89 -12.88
N CYS A 227 -3.42 18.76 -13.38
CA CYS A 227 -2.20 19.02 -12.62
C CYS A 227 -1.77 20.48 -12.77
N ASN A 228 -1.54 21.17 -11.67
CA ASN A 228 -1.05 22.53 -11.60
C ASN A 228 0.33 22.56 -10.94
N TYR A 229 1.28 23.26 -11.55
CA TYR A 229 2.70 23.32 -11.14
C TYR A 229 3.15 24.73 -10.70
N GLU A 230 2.22 25.67 -10.50
CA GLU A 230 2.56 27.05 -10.13
C GLU A 230 3.31 27.16 -8.81
N LEU A 231 2.98 26.30 -7.83
CA LEU A 231 3.64 26.27 -6.53
C LEU A 231 5.04 25.62 -6.56
N LEU A 232 5.47 25.04 -7.70
CA LEU A 232 6.83 24.54 -7.92
C LEU A 232 7.77 25.57 -8.53
N GLN A 233 7.27 26.72 -8.99
CA GLN A 233 8.07 27.74 -9.67
C GLN A 233 8.97 28.55 -8.71
N GLU A 234 8.58 28.60 -7.44
CA GLU A 234 9.29 29.35 -6.41
C GLU A 234 9.35 28.55 -5.12
N GLU A 235 10.28 28.90 -4.25
CA GLU A 235 10.35 28.31 -2.92
C GLU A 235 9.05 28.56 -2.15
N ILE A 236 8.42 27.49 -1.67
CA ILE A 236 7.14 27.52 -0.97
C ILE A 236 7.35 27.64 0.54
N THR A 237 6.60 28.52 1.20
CA THR A 237 6.48 28.57 2.66
C THR A 237 5.12 28.06 3.11
N LEU A 238 5.01 27.57 4.35
CA LEU A 238 3.72 27.12 4.90
C LEU A 238 2.66 28.24 4.90
N ASP A 239 3.06 29.50 5.08
CA ASP A 239 2.13 30.63 5.04
C ASP A 239 1.64 30.94 3.62
N ARG A 240 2.49 30.78 2.59
CA ARG A 240 2.08 30.90 1.20
C ARG A 240 1.12 29.78 0.82
N LEU A 241 1.45 28.53 1.19
CA LEU A 241 0.58 27.38 0.97
C LEU A 241 -0.77 27.57 1.66
N ARG A 242 -0.78 28.02 2.92
CA ARG A 242 -1.99 28.30 3.67
C ARG A 242 -2.89 29.32 2.95
N ARG A 243 -2.31 30.45 2.53
CA ARG A 243 -3.08 31.48 1.77
C ARG A 243 -3.71 30.91 0.53
N HIS A 244 -2.95 30.16 -0.26
CA HIS A 244 -3.44 29.51 -1.48
C HIS A 244 -4.58 28.51 -1.21
N VAL A 245 -4.48 27.74 -0.12
CA VAL A 245 -5.57 26.82 0.31
C VAL A 245 -6.81 27.62 0.70
N LEU A 246 -6.68 28.70 1.47
CA LEU A 246 -7.80 29.55 1.89
C LEU A 246 -8.48 30.23 0.70
N GLU A 247 -7.74 30.69 -0.30
CA GLU A 247 -8.29 31.24 -1.55
C GLU A 247 -9.14 30.20 -2.30
N ASN A 248 -8.64 28.96 -2.47
CA ASN A 248 -9.40 27.89 -3.07
C ASN A 248 -10.65 27.49 -2.26
N MET A 249 -10.60 27.57 -0.94
CA MET A 249 -11.77 27.38 -0.08
C MET A 249 -12.84 28.43 -0.32
N GLN A 250 -12.45 29.72 -0.41
CA GLN A 250 -13.37 30.82 -0.66
C GLN A 250 -14.07 30.67 -2.02
N LEU A 251 -13.34 30.27 -3.06
CA LEU A 251 -13.92 30.00 -4.38
C LEU A 251 -14.96 28.86 -4.36
N ARG A 252 -14.88 27.95 -3.41
CA ARG A 252 -15.75 26.78 -3.26
C ARG A 252 -16.72 26.87 -2.07
N GLU A 253 -16.83 28.01 -1.43
CA GLU A 253 -17.63 28.17 -0.21
C GLU A 253 -19.09 27.77 -0.38
N LYS A 254 -19.73 28.11 -1.50
CA LYS A 254 -21.14 27.79 -1.78
C LYS A 254 -21.35 26.32 -2.16
N SER A 255 -20.43 25.72 -2.92
CA SER A 255 -20.56 24.34 -3.42
C SER A 255 -20.07 23.30 -2.41
N GLY A 256 -19.22 23.72 -1.47
CA GLY A 256 -18.38 22.82 -0.69
C GLY A 256 -17.27 22.21 -1.55
N ALA A 257 -16.25 21.70 -0.90
CA ALA A 257 -15.20 20.90 -1.51
C ALA A 257 -14.51 19.99 -0.46
N LYS A 258 -13.96 18.89 -0.94
CA LYS A 258 -13.09 18.01 -0.18
C LYS A 258 -11.64 18.25 -0.60
N ILE A 259 -10.82 18.79 0.28
CA ILE A 259 -9.44 19.17 0.03
C ILE A 259 -8.51 18.20 0.73
N LEU A 260 -7.58 17.60 -0.01
CA LEU A 260 -6.52 16.73 0.52
C LEU A 260 -5.17 17.44 0.40
N ILE A 261 -4.42 17.51 1.50
CA ILE A 261 -3.09 18.09 1.54
C ILE A 261 -2.13 17.06 2.12
N THR A 262 -1.09 16.67 1.37
CA THR A 262 -0.11 15.68 1.84
C THR A 262 1.27 16.28 1.93
N PHE A 263 1.91 16.01 3.07
CA PHE A 263 3.31 16.30 3.36
C PHE A 263 4.09 14.99 3.50
N ILE A 264 5.42 15.07 3.40
CA ILE A 264 6.29 13.90 3.58
C ILE A 264 6.59 13.70 5.05
N LYS A 265 6.86 14.78 5.79
CA LYS A 265 7.16 14.72 7.23
C LYS A 265 5.89 14.90 8.07
N LYS A 266 5.75 14.05 9.08
CA LYS A 266 4.67 14.17 10.08
C LYS A 266 4.68 15.55 10.76
N GLN A 267 5.87 16.02 11.16
CA GLN A 267 6.01 17.33 11.83
C GLN A 267 5.46 18.46 10.98
N THR A 268 5.77 18.47 9.67
CA THR A 268 5.25 19.50 8.75
C THR A 268 3.72 19.44 8.64
N ALA A 269 3.16 18.25 8.61
CA ALA A 269 1.70 18.06 8.60
C ALA A 269 1.06 18.63 9.89
N TYR A 270 1.67 18.36 11.06
CA TYR A 270 1.22 18.94 12.34
C TYR A 270 1.31 20.45 12.36
N ASP A 271 2.45 21.02 11.94
CA ASP A 271 2.68 22.47 11.93
C ASP A 271 1.68 23.18 11.00
N PHE A 272 1.43 22.59 9.85
CA PHE A 272 0.45 23.13 8.90
C PHE A 272 -0.98 23.00 9.42
N PHE A 273 -1.32 21.90 10.08
CA PHE A 273 -2.63 21.72 10.72
C PHE A 273 -2.90 22.79 11.75
N HIS A 274 -1.95 23.10 12.62
CA HIS A 274 -2.11 24.16 13.63
C HIS A 274 -2.29 25.53 12.99
N ARG A 275 -1.50 25.88 11.96
CA ARG A 275 -1.65 27.14 11.21
C ARG A 275 -3.02 27.25 10.51
N MET A 276 -3.53 26.16 9.98
CA MET A 276 -4.87 26.12 9.38
C MET A 276 -5.97 26.26 10.44
N LYS A 277 -5.81 25.60 11.59
CA LYS A 277 -6.76 25.71 12.71
C LYS A 277 -6.89 27.14 13.23
N GLU A 278 -5.77 27.83 13.40
CA GLU A 278 -5.74 29.25 13.79
C GLU A 278 -6.44 30.15 12.74
N ALA A 279 -6.19 29.90 11.45
CA ALA A 279 -6.76 30.69 10.38
C ALA A 279 -8.27 30.48 10.18
N LEU A 280 -8.78 29.30 10.44
CA LEU A 280 -10.21 28.97 10.29
C LEU A 280 -11.04 29.44 11.49
N GLY A 281 -10.47 29.50 12.68
CA GLY A 281 -11.20 29.79 13.92
C GLY A 281 -12.19 28.69 14.31
N GLU A 282 -12.83 28.86 15.48
CA GLU A 282 -13.71 27.83 16.06
C GLU A 282 -15.09 27.72 15.38
N GLN A 283 -15.53 28.75 14.66
CA GLN A 283 -16.87 28.82 14.02
C GLN A 283 -16.89 28.40 12.56
N SER A 284 -15.80 27.80 12.04
CA SER A 284 -15.71 27.38 10.64
C SER A 284 -16.67 26.23 10.33
N GLU A 285 -17.37 26.32 9.21
CA GLU A 285 -18.15 25.21 8.68
C GLU A 285 -17.28 24.10 8.06
N TRP A 286 -15.98 24.35 7.87
CA TRP A 286 -15.06 23.38 7.32
C TRP A 286 -14.53 22.44 8.41
N GLN A 287 -14.65 21.14 8.13
CA GLN A 287 -14.03 20.12 8.98
C GLN A 287 -12.55 20.04 8.69
N LEU A 288 -11.71 20.48 9.62
CA LEU A 288 -10.27 20.32 9.55
C LEU A 288 -9.86 19.04 10.26
N LYS A 289 -9.19 18.14 9.55
CA LYS A 289 -8.74 16.84 10.05
C LYS A 289 -7.26 16.61 9.73
N LEU A 290 -6.57 15.93 10.62
CA LEU A 290 -5.21 15.46 10.46
C LEU A 290 -5.21 13.94 10.52
N LEU A 291 -4.48 13.30 9.59
CA LEU A 291 -4.34 11.85 9.51
C LEU A 291 -2.90 11.47 9.21
N THR A 292 -2.25 10.77 10.13
CA THR A 292 -0.85 10.35 10.03
C THR A 292 -0.67 8.86 10.30
N GLY A 293 0.57 8.37 10.16
CA GLY A 293 0.90 6.98 10.50
C GLY A 293 0.70 6.62 11.96
N ASP A 294 0.65 7.62 12.86
CA ASP A 294 0.51 7.41 14.30
C ASP A 294 -0.94 7.19 14.75
N ASP A 295 -1.91 7.50 13.87
CA ASP A 295 -3.32 7.35 14.19
C ASP A 295 -3.73 5.87 14.23
N SER A 296 -4.48 5.49 15.26
CA SER A 296 -5.04 4.16 15.36
C SER A 296 -6.09 3.90 14.26
N ILE A 297 -6.39 2.62 14.01
CA ILE A 297 -7.42 2.20 13.06
C ILE A 297 -8.76 2.89 13.36
N TYR A 298 -9.14 2.96 14.62
CA TYR A 298 -10.36 3.61 15.05
C TYR A 298 -10.40 5.10 14.72
N GLU A 299 -9.30 5.83 14.96
CA GLU A 299 -9.18 7.25 14.63
C GLU A 299 -9.24 7.49 13.13
N ARG A 300 -8.54 6.65 12.35
CA ARG A 300 -8.58 6.70 10.89
C ARG A 300 -10.00 6.51 10.37
N GLU A 301 -10.71 5.48 10.83
CA GLU A 301 -12.10 5.23 10.41
C GLU A 301 -13.03 6.35 10.82
N SER A 302 -12.86 6.96 11.99
CA SER A 302 -13.66 8.11 12.43
C SER A 302 -13.53 9.33 11.51
N ILE A 303 -12.37 9.47 10.81
CA ILE A 303 -12.11 10.53 9.84
C ILE A 303 -12.54 10.10 8.43
N LEU A 304 -12.19 8.88 8.02
CA LEU A 304 -12.38 8.44 6.64
C LEU A 304 -13.84 8.08 6.32
N LYS A 305 -14.56 7.47 7.26
CA LYS A 305 -15.95 7.07 7.06
C LYS A 305 -16.88 8.26 6.70
N PRO A 306 -16.89 9.40 7.44
CA PRO A 306 -17.69 10.55 7.04
C PRO A 306 -17.31 11.16 5.69
N ILE A 307 -16.05 11.04 5.26
CA ILE A 307 -15.59 11.48 3.93
C ILE A 307 -16.15 10.55 2.84
N ARG A 308 -16.05 9.23 3.04
CA ARG A 308 -16.58 8.20 2.10
C ARG A 308 -18.08 8.29 1.94
N GLU A 309 -18.80 8.40 3.05
CA GLU A 309 -20.26 8.51 3.08
C GLU A 309 -20.78 9.89 2.68
N ASN A 310 -19.89 10.82 2.34
CA ASN A 310 -20.21 12.19 1.93
C ASN A 310 -21.01 12.98 2.99
N VAL A 311 -20.80 12.66 4.28
CA VAL A 311 -21.37 13.39 5.41
C VAL A 311 -20.74 14.80 5.48
N TRP A 312 -19.43 14.87 5.36
CA TRP A 312 -18.71 16.14 5.30
C TRP A 312 -18.57 16.63 3.85
N LYS A 313 -19.27 17.70 3.53
CA LYS A 313 -19.21 18.35 2.20
C LYS A 313 -18.09 19.39 2.11
N LYS A 314 -17.67 19.95 3.25
CA LYS A 314 -16.60 20.93 3.40
C LYS A 314 -15.56 20.29 4.35
N VAL A 315 -14.48 19.74 3.81
CA VAL A 315 -13.44 19.09 4.61
C VAL A 315 -12.06 19.39 4.06
N ILE A 316 -11.12 19.62 4.97
CA ILE A 316 -9.70 19.70 4.70
C ILE A 316 -9.06 18.55 5.48
N LEU A 317 -8.51 17.61 4.73
CA LEU A 317 -7.74 16.51 5.28
C LEU A 317 -6.25 16.78 5.04
N ILE A 318 -5.52 17.03 6.12
CA ILE A 318 -4.06 17.13 6.10
C ILE A 318 -3.52 15.76 6.48
N SER A 319 -2.54 15.27 5.73
CA SER A 319 -2.04 13.91 5.92
C SER A 319 -0.58 13.77 5.50
N THR A 320 -0.03 12.58 5.75
CA THR A 320 1.22 12.10 5.17
C THR A 320 0.92 11.08 4.07
N GLN A 321 1.93 10.37 3.54
CA GLN A 321 1.78 9.36 2.47
C GLN A 321 0.79 8.23 2.78
N ILE A 322 0.30 8.12 4.01
CA ILE A 322 -0.65 7.09 4.42
C ILE A 322 -1.94 7.07 3.57
N VAL A 323 -2.31 8.20 2.98
CA VAL A 323 -3.50 8.32 2.12
C VAL A 323 -3.23 7.95 0.66
N GLU A 324 -1.96 7.84 0.24
CA GLU A 324 -1.59 7.55 -1.15
C GLU A 324 -1.92 6.11 -1.53
N ALA A 325 -1.68 5.17 -0.61
CA ALA A 325 -2.05 3.78 -0.82
C ALA A 325 -3.00 3.31 0.30
N GLY A 326 -3.99 2.51 -0.05
CA GLY A 326 -4.85 1.84 0.91
C GLY A 326 -5.98 2.66 1.51
N VAL A 327 -6.24 3.87 1.03
CA VAL A 327 -7.34 4.67 1.55
C VAL A 327 -8.37 4.92 0.45
N ASP A 328 -9.61 4.52 0.69
CA ASP A 328 -10.70 4.75 -0.25
C ASP A 328 -11.39 6.09 0.03
N ILE A 329 -10.83 7.16 -0.56
CA ILE A 329 -11.39 8.51 -0.50
C ILE A 329 -11.52 9.10 -1.91
N ASP A 330 -12.48 10.00 -2.06
CA ASP A 330 -12.74 10.74 -3.30
C ASP A 330 -12.76 12.23 -2.99
N MET A 331 -11.64 12.90 -3.27
CA MET A 331 -11.41 14.30 -2.98
C MET A 331 -11.56 15.14 -4.25
N ASP A 332 -11.82 16.44 -4.10
CA ASP A 332 -12.05 17.35 -5.23
C ASP A 332 -10.80 18.16 -5.57
N ILE A 333 -10.00 18.53 -4.55
CA ILE A 333 -8.77 19.31 -4.70
C ILE A 333 -7.65 18.62 -3.93
N GLY A 334 -6.48 18.52 -4.54
CA GLY A 334 -5.27 17.98 -3.95
C GLY A 334 -4.15 19.01 -3.85
N TYR A 335 -3.38 18.92 -2.77
CA TYR A 335 -2.08 19.57 -2.61
C TYR A 335 -1.05 18.51 -2.25
N LYS A 336 -0.03 18.36 -3.08
CA LYS A 336 0.95 17.28 -2.94
C LYS A 336 2.36 17.83 -2.82
N ASP A 337 3.00 17.57 -1.69
CA ASP A 337 4.45 17.74 -1.55
C ASP A 337 5.14 16.67 -2.39
N ILE A 338 5.95 17.09 -3.38
CA ILE A 338 6.49 16.18 -4.39
C ILE A 338 7.45 15.14 -3.80
N SER A 339 7.37 13.96 -4.36
CA SER A 339 8.21 12.81 -3.98
C SER A 339 8.56 11.94 -5.21
N LYS A 340 8.32 10.66 -5.13
CA LYS A 340 8.52 9.72 -6.25
C LYS A 340 7.37 9.82 -7.25
N LEU A 341 7.67 9.69 -8.54
CA LEU A 341 6.66 9.86 -9.59
C LEU A 341 5.48 8.86 -9.50
N ASP A 342 5.75 7.64 -9.06
CA ASP A 342 4.73 6.63 -8.78
C ASP A 342 3.83 7.00 -7.58
N SER A 343 4.37 7.68 -6.58
CA SER A 343 3.63 8.24 -5.45
C SER A 343 2.69 9.36 -5.89
N GLU A 344 3.14 10.20 -6.84
CA GLU A 344 2.28 11.24 -7.44
C GLU A 344 1.08 10.61 -8.15
N GLU A 345 1.28 9.54 -8.92
CA GLU A 345 0.17 8.83 -9.58
C GLU A 345 -0.82 8.22 -8.58
N GLN A 346 -0.33 7.65 -7.50
CA GLN A 346 -1.19 7.13 -6.42
C GLN A 346 -2.02 8.23 -5.79
N PHE A 347 -1.42 9.40 -5.54
CA PHE A 347 -2.12 10.58 -5.02
C PHE A 347 -3.18 11.08 -6.00
N LEU A 348 -2.87 11.20 -7.30
CA LEU A 348 -3.85 11.56 -8.33
C LEU A 348 -5.06 10.60 -8.31
N GLY A 349 -4.82 9.33 -7.98
CA GLY A 349 -5.85 8.32 -7.81
C GLY A 349 -6.85 8.59 -6.67
N ARG A 350 -6.59 9.53 -5.77
CA ARG A 350 -7.48 9.96 -4.68
C ARG A 350 -8.33 11.17 -5.05
N ILE A 351 -7.99 11.84 -6.15
CA ILE A 351 -8.69 13.06 -6.61
C ILE A 351 -9.63 12.68 -7.75
N ALA A 352 -10.87 13.14 -7.68
CA ALA A 352 -11.94 12.80 -8.62
C ALA A 352 -12.01 11.29 -8.93
N ARG A 353 -11.82 10.46 -7.90
CA ARG A 353 -11.71 8.98 -8.02
C ARG A 353 -12.96 8.36 -8.66
N SER A 354 -14.13 8.86 -8.32
CA SER A 354 -15.41 8.42 -8.88
C SER A 354 -15.70 9.00 -10.29
N GLY A 355 -14.76 9.76 -10.84
CA GLY A 355 -14.89 10.44 -12.11
C GLY A 355 -15.25 11.93 -11.99
N ILE A 356 -15.36 12.60 -13.13
CA ILE A 356 -15.67 14.02 -13.19
C ILE A 356 -17.08 14.29 -12.65
N LYS A 357 -17.19 15.16 -11.64
CA LYS A 357 -18.46 15.55 -11.03
C LYS A 357 -18.98 16.84 -11.67
N ASN A 358 -20.20 16.82 -12.21
CA ASN A 358 -20.84 17.99 -12.83
C ASN A 358 -19.98 18.68 -13.92
N GLY A 359 -19.18 17.90 -14.66
CA GLY A 359 -18.29 18.43 -15.68
C GLY A 359 -17.03 19.13 -15.16
N ILE A 360 -16.79 19.11 -13.84
CA ILE A 360 -15.63 19.72 -13.19
C ILE A 360 -14.61 18.65 -12.86
N PRO A 361 -13.41 18.65 -13.45
CA PRO A 361 -12.33 17.74 -13.07
C PRO A 361 -11.77 18.11 -11.69
N GLY A 362 -11.12 17.15 -11.05
CA GLY A 362 -10.30 17.41 -9.87
C GLY A 362 -9.08 18.28 -10.22
N ILE A 363 -8.53 18.97 -9.26
CA ILE A 363 -7.33 19.80 -9.45
C ILE A 363 -6.29 19.38 -8.41
N VAL A 364 -5.03 19.21 -8.84
CA VAL A 364 -3.91 18.94 -7.94
C VAL A 364 -2.83 19.99 -8.13
N TYR A 365 -2.45 20.63 -7.03
CA TYR A 365 -1.33 21.56 -6.92
C TYR A 365 -0.12 20.84 -6.34
N PHE A 366 0.98 20.79 -7.11
CA PHE A 366 2.25 20.23 -6.64
C PHE A 366 3.13 21.32 -6.05
N PHE A 367 3.76 21.02 -4.93
CA PHE A 367 4.73 21.92 -4.25
C PHE A 367 5.92 21.10 -3.73
N ASN A 368 7.03 21.76 -3.36
CA ASN A 368 8.22 21.13 -2.79
C ASN A 368 8.62 21.83 -1.50
N PHE A 369 8.20 21.29 -0.36
CA PHE A 369 8.49 21.84 0.96
C PHE A 369 9.45 20.96 1.76
N ASP A 370 9.12 19.68 1.93
CA ASP A 370 9.88 18.75 2.77
C ASP A 370 11.17 18.24 2.13
N GLN A 371 11.36 18.48 0.83
CA GLN A 371 12.53 18.06 0.05
C GLN A 371 12.76 16.54 0.16
N ALA A 372 11.88 15.76 -0.48
CA ALA A 372 11.85 14.31 -0.41
C ALA A 372 13.19 13.63 -0.69
N GLU A 373 14.02 14.22 -1.56
CA GLU A 373 15.35 13.72 -1.90
C GLU A 373 16.32 13.66 -0.70
N LYS A 374 16.08 14.48 0.33
CA LYS A 374 16.87 14.44 1.58
C LYS A 374 16.41 13.34 2.54
N ILE A 375 15.19 12.85 2.35
CA ILE A 375 14.56 11.83 3.20
C ILE A 375 14.79 10.45 2.63
N TYR A 376 14.55 10.27 1.32
CA TYR A 376 14.69 8.99 0.60
C TYR A 376 16.04 8.90 -0.13
N ARG A 377 17.15 9.04 0.62
CA ARG A 377 18.51 9.15 0.05
C ARG A 377 18.95 7.94 -0.76
N ASP A 378 18.46 6.75 -0.42
CA ASP A 378 18.85 5.49 -1.05
C ASP A 378 17.85 5.02 -2.13
N ASP A 379 16.85 5.85 -2.45
CA ASP A 379 15.89 5.56 -3.50
C ASP A 379 16.28 6.30 -4.79
N TYR A 380 16.72 5.56 -5.79
CA TYR A 380 17.18 6.11 -7.08
C TYR A 380 16.10 6.88 -7.83
N ARG A 381 14.83 6.69 -7.52
CA ARG A 381 13.71 7.47 -8.08
C ARG A 381 13.69 8.91 -7.61
N MET A 382 14.50 9.23 -6.57
CA MET A 382 14.66 10.60 -6.05
C MET A 382 15.77 11.40 -6.75
N GLU A 383 16.43 10.84 -7.76
CA GLU A 383 17.33 11.62 -8.61
C GLU A 383 16.57 12.79 -9.23
N LYS A 384 17.20 13.96 -9.27
CA LYS A 384 16.54 15.20 -9.72
C LYS A 384 15.91 15.11 -11.10
N SER A 385 16.55 14.31 -11.98
CA SER A 385 16.08 14.06 -13.35
C SER A 385 14.78 13.24 -13.38
N LEU A 386 14.47 12.49 -12.31
CA LEU A 386 13.33 11.55 -12.20
C LEU A 386 12.19 12.09 -11.33
N THR A 387 12.31 13.31 -10.83
CA THR A 387 11.28 13.94 -9.99
C THR A 387 10.46 14.98 -10.76
N MET A 388 9.35 15.44 -10.17
CA MET A 388 8.48 16.49 -10.72
C MET A 388 9.17 17.85 -10.88
N GLY A 389 10.40 18.01 -10.37
CA GLY A 389 11.27 19.15 -10.70
C GLY A 389 11.64 19.21 -12.18
N ASN A 390 11.66 18.06 -12.88
CA ASN A 390 11.93 17.93 -14.30
C ASN A 390 10.64 18.00 -15.12
N GLU A 391 10.61 18.82 -16.18
CA GLU A 391 9.43 18.96 -17.07
C GLU A 391 9.13 17.67 -17.84
N GLU A 392 10.13 16.87 -18.17
CA GLU A 392 9.94 15.58 -18.80
C GLU A 392 9.10 14.66 -17.90
N MET A 393 9.41 14.62 -16.61
CA MET A 393 8.66 13.80 -15.65
C MET A 393 7.23 14.30 -15.44
N ARG A 394 7.00 15.61 -15.53
CA ARG A 394 5.62 16.17 -15.57
C ARG A 394 4.85 15.68 -16.80
N THR A 395 5.54 15.57 -17.94
CA THR A 395 4.95 15.02 -19.17
C THR A 395 4.68 13.52 -19.01
N VAL A 396 5.61 12.76 -18.46
CA VAL A 396 5.42 11.32 -18.13
C VAL A 396 4.18 11.10 -17.25
N LEU A 397 4.04 11.89 -16.17
CA LEU A 397 2.88 11.81 -15.29
C LEU A 397 1.57 12.15 -16.01
N LYS A 398 1.57 13.19 -16.84
CA LYS A 398 0.41 13.63 -17.61
C LYS A 398 -0.01 12.60 -18.67
N GLU A 399 0.95 12.05 -19.39
CA GLU A 399 0.72 11.10 -20.47
C GLU A 399 0.69 9.65 -20.00
N LYS A 400 0.88 9.41 -18.68
CA LYS A 400 0.89 8.08 -18.06
C LYS A 400 1.92 7.12 -18.65
N ARG A 401 3.03 7.63 -19.17
CA ARG A 401 4.11 6.84 -19.80
C ARG A 401 5.14 6.37 -18.77
N PHE A 402 4.69 5.69 -17.73
CA PHE A 402 5.57 5.24 -16.64
C PHE A 402 6.63 4.23 -17.10
N GLN A 403 6.42 3.55 -18.21
CA GLN A 403 7.43 2.64 -18.75
C GLN A 403 8.75 3.37 -19.04
N THR A 404 8.72 4.54 -19.68
CA THR A 404 9.93 5.36 -19.96
C THR A 404 10.64 5.79 -18.67
N TYR A 405 9.87 6.13 -17.64
CA TYR A 405 10.41 6.44 -16.31
C TYR A 405 11.11 5.23 -15.69
N TYR A 406 10.46 4.08 -15.67
CA TYR A 406 11.06 2.87 -15.10
C TYR A 406 12.24 2.32 -15.92
N GLU A 407 12.27 2.50 -17.25
CA GLU A 407 13.43 2.18 -18.06
C GLU A 407 14.67 2.95 -17.61
N GLN A 408 14.55 4.23 -17.30
CA GLN A 408 15.64 5.04 -16.74
C GLN A 408 16.06 4.54 -15.35
N VAL A 409 15.09 4.23 -14.46
CA VAL A 409 15.37 3.65 -13.14
C VAL A 409 16.09 2.30 -13.28
N MET A 410 15.62 1.42 -14.16
CA MET A 410 16.24 0.10 -14.38
C MET A 410 17.65 0.21 -14.95
N HIS A 411 17.87 1.13 -15.90
CA HIS A 411 19.20 1.39 -16.44
C HIS A 411 20.19 1.80 -15.34
N TYR A 412 19.78 2.73 -14.48
CA TYR A 412 20.58 3.17 -13.35
C TYR A 412 20.87 2.04 -12.34
N LEU A 413 19.87 1.23 -12.00
CA LEU A 413 20.06 0.08 -11.12
C LEU A 413 21.05 -0.94 -11.69
N LYS A 414 20.99 -1.22 -13.00
CA LYS A 414 21.96 -2.10 -13.68
C LYS A 414 23.38 -1.54 -13.67
N GLU A 415 23.56 -0.24 -13.90
CA GLU A 415 24.86 0.40 -13.82
C GLU A 415 25.46 0.35 -12.42
N MET A 416 24.64 0.62 -11.39
CA MET A 416 25.09 0.57 -10.00
C MET A 416 25.43 -0.86 -9.55
N LYS A 417 24.66 -1.87 -10.00
CA LYS A 417 24.99 -3.29 -9.81
C LYS A 417 26.40 -3.61 -10.29
N ASN A 418 26.78 -3.11 -11.46
CA ASN A 418 28.09 -3.36 -12.07
C ASN A 418 29.24 -2.60 -11.39
N ARG A 419 28.96 -1.51 -10.68
CA ARG A 419 29.98 -0.67 -10.02
C ARG A 419 30.32 -1.14 -8.59
N LYS A 420 29.43 -1.87 -7.91
CA LYS A 420 29.65 -2.31 -6.52
C LYS A 420 30.49 -3.59 -6.49
N THR A 421 31.80 -3.44 -6.37
CA THR A 421 32.76 -4.53 -6.05
C THR A 421 32.93 -4.78 -4.54
N SER A 422 32.16 -4.08 -3.69
CA SER A 422 32.23 -4.12 -2.23
C SER A 422 31.27 -5.19 -1.64
N GLU A 423 31.34 -5.40 -0.32
CA GLU A 423 30.46 -6.28 0.47
C GLU A 423 28.96 -6.00 0.25
N GLU A 424 28.60 -4.84 -0.24
CA GLU A 424 27.22 -4.46 -0.61
C GLU A 424 26.83 -4.88 -2.03
N GLY A 425 27.75 -5.38 -2.83
CA GLY A 425 27.52 -5.78 -4.21
C GLY A 425 26.68 -7.05 -4.32
N LEU A 426 25.93 -7.18 -5.43
CA LEU A 426 25.11 -8.35 -5.70
C LEU A 426 25.97 -9.63 -5.83
N GLU A 427 27.13 -9.55 -6.51
CA GLU A 427 28.05 -10.67 -6.69
C GLU A 427 28.59 -11.17 -5.35
N TYR A 428 28.98 -10.26 -4.44
CA TYR A 428 29.39 -10.61 -3.08
C TYR A 428 28.25 -11.27 -2.30
N PHE A 429 27.05 -10.74 -2.39
CA PHE A 429 25.87 -11.31 -1.72
C PHE A 429 25.63 -12.76 -2.15
N PHE A 430 25.68 -13.06 -3.43
CA PHE A 430 25.49 -14.41 -3.94
C PHE A 430 26.66 -15.35 -3.62
N SER A 431 27.91 -14.88 -3.76
CA SER A 431 29.10 -15.72 -3.55
C SER A 431 29.43 -15.94 -2.07
N GLU A 432 29.23 -14.94 -1.22
CA GLU A 432 29.65 -14.96 0.18
C GLU A 432 28.50 -15.20 1.16
N SER A 433 27.33 -14.61 0.93
CA SER A 433 26.21 -14.78 1.85
C SER A 433 25.34 -15.97 1.47
N LEU A 434 24.85 -16.03 0.24
CA LEU A 434 23.90 -17.06 -0.19
C LEU A 434 24.61 -18.42 -0.32
N LYS A 435 25.73 -18.48 -1.03
CA LYS A 435 26.51 -19.73 -1.24
C LYS A 435 27.02 -20.32 0.06
N LYS A 436 27.32 -19.49 1.06
CA LYS A 436 27.78 -19.93 2.39
C LYS A 436 26.63 -20.14 3.38
N LEU A 437 25.38 -19.95 2.97
CA LEU A 437 24.18 -20.06 3.79
C LEU A 437 24.23 -19.17 5.03
N ASP A 438 24.75 -17.95 4.91
CA ASP A 438 24.74 -16.97 6.00
C ASP A 438 23.34 -16.32 6.09
N PHE A 439 22.44 -17.06 6.72
CA PHE A 439 21.01 -16.68 6.81
C PHE A 439 20.80 -15.33 7.50
N LEU A 440 21.63 -14.95 8.47
CA LEU A 440 21.48 -13.64 9.13
C LEU A 440 21.81 -12.50 8.19
N LYS A 441 22.84 -12.64 7.34
CA LYS A 441 23.15 -11.62 6.32
C LYS A 441 22.08 -11.58 5.22
N ILE A 442 21.54 -12.75 4.84
CA ILE A 442 20.45 -12.82 3.87
C ILE A 442 19.23 -12.10 4.41
N GLN A 443 18.81 -12.40 5.63
CA GLN A 443 17.69 -11.74 6.31
C GLN A 443 17.88 -10.23 6.33
N LYS A 444 19.02 -9.75 6.85
CA LYS A 444 19.32 -8.32 6.94
C LYS A 444 19.30 -7.62 5.57
N ARG A 445 19.82 -8.25 4.53
CA ARG A 445 19.80 -7.71 3.16
C ARG A 445 18.39 -7.57 2.61
N MET A 446 17.53 -8.53 2.92
CA MET A 446 16.17 -8.63 2.40
C MET A 446 15.12 -7.91 3.27
N GLU A 447 15.54 -7.25 4.35
CA GLU A 447 14.66 -6.39 5.15
C GLU A 447 14.15 -5.22 4.31
N LEU A 448 12.82 -5.06 4.25
CA LEU A 448 12.16 -3.98 3.53
C LEU A 448 12.24 -2.65 4.26
N ILE A 449 12.26 -2.70 5.59
CA ILE A 449 12.38 -1.56 6.50
C ILE A 449 13.60 -1.83 7.37
N GLU A 450 14.59 -0.94 7.31
CA GLU A 450 15.74 -0.99 8.21
C GLU A 450 15.33 -0.42 9.56
N GLU A 451 15.32 -1.28 10.57
CA GLU A 451 14.97 -0.91 11.93
C GLU A 451 16.26 -0.77 12.77
N ASP A 452 16.82 0.44 12.80
CA ASP A 452 17.98 0.77 13.65
C ASP A 452 17.59 1.29 15.06
N CYS A 453 16.30 1.21 15.42
CA CYS A 453 15.77 1.82 16.62
C CYS A 453 15.27 0.81 17.65
N TRP A 454 15.34 1.19 18.92
CA TRP A 454 14.65 0.50 20.00
C TRP A 454 13.15 0.59 19.84
N HIS A 455 12.48 -0.56 19.93
CA HIS A 455 11.02 -0.60 19.94
C HIS A 455 10.51 -0.47 21.37
N VAL A 456 9.54 0.40 21.57
CA VAL A 456 8.81 0.56 22.82
C VAL A 456 7.32 0.48 22.53
N ASP A 457 6.66 -0.47 23.16
CA ASP A 457 5.20 -0.58 23.09
C ASP A 457 4.56 0.46 24.01
N ILE A 458 3.76 1.34 23.44
CA ILE A 458 3.02 2.37 24.17
C ILE A 458 1.55 2.02 24.16
N ILE A 459 0.98 1.83 25.35
CA ILE A 459 -0.44 1.56 25.52
C ILE A 459 -1.17 2.84 25.90
N LEU A 460 -2.08 3.24 25.02
CA LEU A 460 -2.94 4.40 25.26
C LEU A 460 -4.20 3.97 26.01
N CYS A 461 -4.22 4.23 27.31
CA CYS A 461 -5.38 3.99 28.17
C CYS A 461 -6.46 5.04 27.90
N ARG A 462 -7.43 4.73 27.05
CA ARG A 462 -8.58 5.59 26.74
C ARG A 462 -9.90 4.83 26.90
N LYS A 463 -11.00 5.58 26.95
CA LYS A 463 -12.33 4.97 26.88
C LYS A 463 -12.57 4.40 25.48
N LEU A 464 -13.02 3.17 25.41
CA LEU A 464 -13.37 2.47 24.19
C LEU A 464 -14.89 2.36 24.12
N VAL A 465 -15.48 2.82 23.03
CA VAL A 465 -16.89 2.62 22.75
C VAL A 465 -17.01 1.37 21.87
N MET A 466 -17.68 0.35 22.40
CA MET A 466 -17.88 -0.91 21.69
C MET A 466 -18.99 -0.78 20.64
N GLU A 467 -19.12 -1.75 19.73
CA GLU A 467 -20.15 -1.76 18.67
C GLU A 467 -21.58 -1.73 19.23
N ASP A 468 -21.80 -2.28 20.41
CA ASP A 468 -23.06 -2.27 21.13
C ASP A 468 -23.34 -0.95 21.88
N GLY A 469 -22.44 0.04 21.76
CA GLY A 469 -22.53 1.33 22.43
C GLY A 469 -22.05 1.33 23.89
N THR A 470 -21.58 0.20 24.43
CA THR A 470 -21.02 0.15 25.79
C THR A 470 -19.63 0.81 25.84
N GLU A 471 -19.35 1.51 26.94
CA GLU A 471 -18.04 2.10 27.19
C GLU A 471 -17.18 1.16 28.06
N LYS A 472 -15.95 0.89 27.61
CA LYS A 472 -14.92 0.18 28.39
C LYS A 472 -13.75 1.11 28.71
N ASP A 473 -13.23 1.04 29.93
CA ASP A 473 -12.06 1.79 30.35
C ASP A 473 -10.77 1.03 29.95
N GLY A 474 -10.03 1.59 29.03
CA GLY A 474 -8.77 0.99 28.54
C GLY A 474 -7.72 0.79 29.63
N ARG A 475 -7.73 1.60 30.72
CA ARG A 475 -6.84 1.41 31.85
C ARG A 475 -7.16 0.10 32.59
N LYS A 476 -8.44 -0.18 32.84
CA LYS A 476 -8.87 -1.42 33.50
C LYS A 476 -8.55 -2.64 32.64
N ILE A 477 -8.74 -2.53 31.32
CA ILE A 477 -8.34 -3.60 30.39
C ILE A 477 -6.84 -3.88 30.49
N TRP A 478 -6.03 -2.82 30.52
CA TRP A 478 -4.57 -2.94 30.62
C TRP A 478 -4.10 -3.51 31.97
N GLU A 479 -4.72 -3.09 33.08
CA GLU A 479 -4.44 -3.63 34.41
C GLU A 479 -4.74 -5.13 34.46
N HIS A 480 -5.89 -5.52 33.95
CA HIS A 480 -6.28 -6.94 33.87
C HIS A 480 -5.35 -7.75 32.96
N TYR A 481 -4.92 -7.20 31.84
CA TYR A 481 -3.93 -7.84 30.97
C TYR A 481 -2.58 -8.07 31.71
N LYS A 482 -2.13 -7.11 32.49
CA LYS A 482 -0.90 -7.25 33.27
C LYS A 482 -1.03 -8.33 34.37
N GLU A 483 -2.19 -8.43 35.01
CA GLU A 483 -2.49 -9.47 35.98
C GLU A 483 -2.40 -10.86 35.33
N LEU A 484 -3.06 -11.03 34.16
CA LEU A 484 -3.00 -12.28 33.40
C LEU A 484 -1.54 -12.64 32.98
N LEU A 485 -0.73 -11.66 32.58
CA LEU A 485 0.67 -11.88 32.25
C LEU A 485 1.49 -12.32 33.48
N SER A 486 1.22 -11.77 34.67
CA SER A 486 1.94 -12.15 35.89
C SER A 486 1.59 -13.57 36.30
N ASP A 487 0.36 -14.01 36.13
CA ASP A 487 -0.05 -15.40 36.43
C ASP A 487 0.55 -16.42 35.44
N TYR A 488 0.87 -16.02 34.22
CA TYR A 488 1.51 -16.88 33.22
C TYR A 488 3.02 -17.07 33.42
N GLN A 489 3.67 -16.22 34.22
CA GLN A 489 5.12 -16.30 34.51
C GLN A 489 5.45 -17.17 35.75
N MET A 490 4.42 -17.73 36.40
CA MET A 490 4.60 -18.76 37.46
C MET A 490 4.44 -20.16 36.87
#